data_213baa5a9742b12516ed9fc0090bcf61
#
_entry.id   213baa5a9742b12516ed9fc0090bcf61
#
_cell.length_a   1.000
_cell.length_b   1.000
_cell.length_c   1.000
_cell.angle_alpha   90.00
_cell.angle_beta   90.00
_cell.angle_gamma   90.00
#
_symmetry.space_group_name_H-M   'P 1'
#
loop_
_entity.id
_entity.type
_entity.pdbx_description
1 polymer ?
#
loop_
_entity_poly.entity_id
_entity_poly.type
_entity_poly.pdbx_seq_one_letter_code
_entity_poly.pdbx_strand_id
1 'polypeptide(L)'
;EPYRRQRQMCIRDRSLQYSNFEIPIKMEIDLTTPALLFSAISLIMLAYTNRFLSYAQLVRTLKDQYRENHSAVTAAQIANLRKRLYLTRAMQVTGIGSLLLCVVSMFLMYIQFYLISVYIFGLALVLLIISLGISVREIYISVKALELHLSDMDS
;
A
#
# COMPACT_ATOMS: atom_id res chain seq x y z
N GLU A 1 -22.80 -16.59 61.52
CA GLU A 1 -23.24 -17.07 60.18
C GLU A 1 -23.39 -15.98 59.12
N PRO A 2 -23.50 -14.67 59.39
CA PRO A 2 -23.53 -13.65 58.30
C PRO A 2 -22.20 -13.49 57.56
N TYR A 3 -21.06 -13.79 58.18
CA TYR A 3 -19.72 -13.63 57.58
C TYR A 3 -19.40 -14.66 56.49
N ARG A 4 -20.06 -15.80 56.50
CA ARG A 4 -19.89 -16.87 55.50
C ARG A 4 -20.59 -16.55 54.17
N ARG A 5 -21.74 -15.85 54.27
CA ARG A 5 -22.50 -15.41 53.08
C ARG A 5 -21.81 -14.28 52.31
N GLN A 6 -21.15 -13.36 53.00
CA GLN A 6 -20.40 -12.26 52.34
C GLN A 6 -19.18 -12.77 51.57
N ARG A 7 -18.49 -13.81 52.07
CA ARG A 7 -17.36 -14.40 51.33
C ARG A 7 -17.80 -15.12 50.06
N GLN A 8 -18.93 -15.75 50.05
CA GLN A 8 -19.47 -16.43 48.85
C GLN A 8 -19.98 -15.42 47.82
N MET A 9 -20.46 -14.26 48.23
CA MET A 9 -20.90 -13.19 47.32
C MET A 9 -19.71 -12.51 46.63
N CYS A 10 -18.62 -12.23 47.34
CA CYS A 10 -17.39 -11.67 46.77
C CYS A 10 -16.66 -12.63 45.80
N ILE A 11 -16.75 -13.94 46.04
CA ILE A 11 -16.11 -14.93 45.13
C ILE A 11 -16.94 -15.08 43.86
N ARG A 12 -18.24 -14.94 43.95
CA ARG A 12 -19.16 -15.04 42.80
C ARG A 12 -19.05 -13.82 41.86
N ASP A 13 -18.84 -12.63 42.41
CA ASP A 13 -18.64 -11.43 41.60
C ASP A 13 -17.28 -11.44 40.91
N ARG A 14 -16.25 -12.01 41.52
CA ARG A 14 -14.91 -12.11 40.90
C ARG A 14 -14.87 -13.14 39.77
N SER A 15 -15.69 -14.19 39.81
CA SER A 15 -15.79 -15.17 38.72
C SER A 15 -16.62 -14.64 37.52
N LEU A 16 -17.58 -13.75 37.79
CA LEU A 16 -18.35 -13.09 36.72
C LEU A 16 -17.56 -11.96 36.02
N GLN A 17 -16.60 -11.37 36.71
CA GLN A 17 -15.74 -10.33 36.12
C GLN A 17 -14.59 -10.92 35.27
N TYR A 18 -14.24 -12.21 35.48
CA TYR A 18 -13.23 -12.90 34.69
C TYR A 18 -13.77 -13.51 33.39
N SER A 19 -15.09 -13.73 33.28
CA SER A 19 -15.73 -14.28 32.07
C SER A 19 -16.05 -13.21 31.00
N ASN A 20 -15.88 -11.92 31.33
CA ASN A 20 -16.05 -10.81 30.35
C ASN A 20 -14.76 -10.35 29.71
N PHE A 21 -13.62 -11.02 29.95
CA PHE A 21 -12.39 -10.84 29.19
C PHE A 21 -12.21 -11.93 28.13
N GLU A 22 -13.30 -12.46 27.60
CA GLU A 22 -13.27 -12.92 26.23
C GLU A 22 -13.28 -11.66 25.38
N ILE A 23 -12.09 -11.28 24.92
CA ILE A 23 -11.96 -10.39 23.77
C ILE A 23 -12.78 -11.05 22.68
N PRO A 24 -13.96 -10.55 22.32
CA PRO A 24 -14.56 -10.97 21.08
C PRO A 24 -13.61 -10.50 20.01
N ILE A 25 -12.80 -11.39 19.47
CA ILE A 25 -12.25 -11.22 18.13
C ILE A 25 -13.44 -11.39 17.16
N LYS A 26 -14.51 -10.66 17.40
CA LYS A 26 -15.38 -10.19 16.37
C LYS A 26 -14.53 -9.16 15.66
N MET A 27 -13.93 -9.57 14.56
CA MET A 27 -13.42 -8.67 13.55
C MET A 27 -14.60 -7.84 13.02
N GLU A 28 -15.11 -6.94 13.86
CA GLU A 28 -15.93 -5.85 13.40
C GLU A 28 -14.95 -4.93 12.69
N ILE A 29 -14.82 -5.15 11.37
CA ILE A 29 -14.19 -4.17 10.49
C ILE A 29 -15.11 -2.96 10.58
N ASP A 30 -14.78 -2.09 11.53
CA ASP A 30 -15.44 -0.81 11.70
C ASP A 30 -15.02 0.13 10.57
N LEU A 31 -15.84 1.11 10.27
CA LEU A 31 -15.59 2.14 9.25
C LEU A 31 -14.23 2.84 9.45
N THR A 32 -13.72 2.85 10.65
CA THR A 32 -12.42 3.41 11.03
C THR A 32 -11.25 2.72 10.33
N THR A 33 -11.27 1.40 10.16
CA THR A 33 -10.17 0.64 9.53
C THR A 33 -9.97 1.00 8.06
N PRO A 34 -10.99 0.98 7.19
CA PRO A 34 -10.84 1.44 5.81
C PRO A 34 -10.50 2.93 5.69
N ALA A 35 -10.99 3.77 6.60
CA ALA A 35 -10.70 5.21 6.59
C ALA A 35 -9.23 5.52 6.89
N LEU A 36 -8.62 4.84 7.87
CA LEU A 36 -7.19 4.96 8.15
C LEU A 36 -6.34 4.46 7.00
N LEU A 37 -6.73 3.34 6.39
CA LEU A 37 -6.03 2.78 5.24
C LEU A 37 -6.12 3.71 4.02
N PHE A 38 -7.26 4.35 3.79
CA PHE A 38 -7.45 5.36 2.75
C PHE A 38 -6.44 6.51 2.90
N SER A 39 -6.26 7.04 4.10
CA SER A 39 -5.29 8.09 4.37
C SER A 39 -3.85 7.64 4.05
N ALA A 40 -3.45 6.44 4.49
CA ALA A 40 -2.14 5.87 4.22
C ALA A 40 -1.90 5.66 2.71
N ILE A 41 -2.87 5.11 1.99
CA ILE A 41 -2.76 4.87 0.54
C ILE A 41 -2.65 6.20 -0.21
N SER A 42 -3.37 7.24 0.19
CA SER A 42 -3.31 8.57 -0.42
C SER A 42 -1.90 9.16 -0.35
N LEU A 43 -1.20 9.01 0.79
CA LEU A 43 0.19 9.44 0.94
C LEU A 43 1.16 8.63 0.06
N ILE A 44 0.95 7.32 -0.05
CA ILE A 44 1.73 6.45 -0.94
C ILE A 44 1.55 6.87 -2.40
N MET A 45 0.32 7.22 -2.79
CA MET A 45 0.01 7.69 -4.14
C MET A 45 0.71 9.01 -4.48
N LEU A 46 0.85 9.92 -3.51
CA LEU A 46 1.63 11.15 -3.70
C LEU A 46 3.10 10.83 -4.01
N ALA A 47 3.70 9.89 -3.29
CA ALA A 47 5.07 9.44 -3.53
C ALA A 47 5.23 8.80 -4.93
N TYR A 48 4.26 7.99 -5.37
CA TYR A 48 4.28 7.38 -6.71
C TYR A 48 4.15 8.41 -7.83
N THR A 49 3.30 9.43 -7.64
CA THR A 49 3.13 10.51 -8.61
C THR A 49 4.41 11.32 -8.77
N ASN A 50 5.09 11.65 -7.68
CA ASN A 50 6.36 12.37 -7.73
C ASN A 50 7.44 11.58 -8.48
N ARG A 51 7.54 10.27 -8.26
CA ARG A 51 8.43 9.38 -9.03
C ARG A 51 8.09 9.37 -10.52
N PHE A 52 6.82 9.22 -10.85
CA PHE A 52 6.38 9.22 -12.24
C PHE A 52 6.77 10.50 -12.96
N LEU A 53 6.57 11.66 -12.34
CA LEU A 53 6.95 12.95 -12.90
C LEU A 53 8.46 13.05 -13.14
N SER A 54 9.28 12.59 -12.18
CA SER A 54 10.74 12.59 -12.32
C SER A 54 11.20 11.75 -13.51
N TYR A 55 10.66 10.54 -13.68
CA TYR A 55 10.99 9.69 -14.83
C TYR A 55 10.47 10.26 -16.14
N ALA A 56 9.29 10.87 -16.16
CA ALA A 56 8.74 11.48 -17.36
C ALA A 56 9.59 12.67 -17.84
N GLN A 57 10.08 13.50 -16.90
CA GLN A 57 10.99 14.61 -17.21
C GLN A 57 12.31 14.09 -17.77
N LEU A 58 12.90 13.07 -17.13
CA LEU A 58 14.16 12.49 -17.59
C LEU A 58 14.05 11.88 -18.99
N VAL A 59 12.94 11.19 -19.30
CA VAL A 59 12.69 10.66 -20.66
C VAL A 59 12.57 11.78 -21.70
N ARG A 60 11.93 12.89 -21.36
CA ARG A 60 11.83 14.06 -22.26
C ARG A 60 13.21 14.64 -22.56
N THR A 61 14.01 14.89 -21.53
CA THR A 61 15.37 15.43 -21.67
C THR A 61 16.27 14.52 -22.51
N LEU A 62 16.24 13.20 -22.28
CA LEU A 62 17.01 12.24 -23.08
C LEU A 62 16.52 12.14 -24.52
N LYS A 63 15.23 12.28 -24.77
CA LYS A 63 14.68 12.30 -26.11
C LYS A 63 15.16 13.53 -26.89
N ASP A 64 15.24 14.68 -26.24
CA ASP A 64 15.75 15.91 -26.87
C ASP A 64 17.24 15.77 -27.19
N GLN A 65 18.05 15.22 -26.28
CA GLN A 65 19.46 14.91 -26.52
C GLN A 65 19.67 13.89 -27.65
N TYR A 66 18.82 12.87 -27.76
CA TYR A 66 18.88 11.89 -28.83
C TYR A 66 18.58 12.53 -30.18
N ARG A 67 17.70 13.52 -30.20
CA ARG A 67 17.35 14.26 -31.43
C ARG A 67 18.52 15.11 -31.95
N GLU A 68 19.40 15.57 -31.06
CA GLU A 68 20.58 16.35 -31.42
C GLU A 68 21.75 15.47 -31.83
N ASN A 69 22.03 14.36 -31.13
CA ASN A 69 23.29 13.61 -31.30
C ASN A 69 23.16 12.16 -31.80
N HIS A 70 21.98 11.64 -32.09
CA HIS A 70 21.70 10.29 -32.65
C HIS A 70 22.60 9.13 -32.13
N SER A 71 23.02 9.15 -30.86
CA SER A 71 23.92 8.14 -30.31
C SER A 71 23.19 6.86 -29.94
N ALA A 72 23.75 5.70 -30.26
CA ALA A 72 23.20 4.37 -29.91
C ALA A 72 23.11 4.16 -28.39
N VAL A 73 24.01 4.76 -27.62
CA VAL A 73 24.02 4.71 -26.16
C VAL A 73 22.79 5.40 -25.59
N THR A 74 22.43 6.56 -26.12
CA THR A 74 21.22 7.30 -25.67
C THR A 74 19.95 6.53 -26.00
N ALA A 75 19.88 5.82 -27.12
CA ALA A 75 18.75 4.96 -27.47
C ALA A 75 18.57 3.81 -26.48
N ALA A 76 19.65 3.15 -26.07
CA ALA A 76 19.60 2.09 -25.05
C ALA A 76 19.15 2.61 -23.66
N GLN A 77 19.61 3.80 -23.26
CA GLN A 77 19.18 4.47 -22.04
C GLN A 77 17.69 4.78 -22.06
N ILE A 78 17.17 5.30 -23.17
CA ILE A 78 15.73 5.58 -23.34
C ILE A 78 14.90 4.31 -23.21
N ALA A 79 15.33 3.18 -23.79
CA ALA A 79 14.64 1.90 -23.70
C ALA A 79 14.54 1.39 -22.23
N ASN A 80 15.65 1.50 -21.49
CA ASN A 80 15.68 1.13 -20.06
C ASN A 80 14.78 2.04 -19.20
N LEU A 81 14.79 3.34 -19.43
CA LEU A 81 13.91 4.28 -18.74
C LEU A 81 12.44 4.04 -19.07
N ARG A 82 12.12 3.72 -20.32
CA ARG A 82 10.75 3.38 -20.71
C ARG A 82 10.22 2.17 -19.96
N LYS A 83 11.05 1.15 -19.73
CA LYS A 83 10.68 -0.01 -18.92
C LYS A 83 10.39 0.38 -17.45
N ARG A 84 11.22 1.26 -16.87
CA ARG A 84 11.00 1.78 -15.50
C ARG A 84 9.72 2.62 -15.43
N LEU A 85 9.48 3.47 -16.40
CA LEU A 85 8.25 4.26 -16.48
C LEU A 85 6.99 3.38 -16.53
N TYR A 86 7.05 2.27 -17.28
CA TYR A 86 5.95 1.31 -17.33
C TYR A 86 5.67 0.64 -15.97
N LEU A 87 6.74 0.25 -15.26
CA LEU A 87 6.62 -0.31 -13.90
C LEU A 87 6.01 0.71 -12.93
N THR A 88 6.48 1.95 -12.95
CA THR A 88 5.94 3.04 -12.11
C THR A 88 4.46 3.30 -12.40
N ARG A 89 4.09 3.30 -13.68
CA ARG A 89 2.68 3.41 -14.08
C ARG A 89 1.84 2.23 -13.56
N ALA A 90 2.35 1.01 -13.64
CA ALA A 90 1.66 -0.17 -13.14
C ALA A 90 1.42 -0.09 -11.63
N MET A 91 2.43 0.32 -10.83
CA MET A 91 2.27 0.58 -9.39
C MET A 91 1.17 1.59 -9.11
N GLN A 92 1.18 2.69 -9.84
CA GLN A 92 0.24 3.79 -9.66
C GLN A 92 -1.20 3.34 -9.96
N VAL A 93 -1.42 2.66 -11.08
CA VAL A 93 -2.76 2.16 -11.45
C VAL A 93 -3.27 1.15 -10.44
N THR A 94 -2.42 0.22 -9.98
CA THR A 94 -2.80 -0.78 -8.97
C THR A 94 -3.10 -0.13 -7.62
N GLY A 95 -2.32 0.88 -7.22
CA GLY A 95 -2.54 1.66 -6.00
C GLY A 95 -3.84 2.47 -6.03
N ILE A 96 -4.15 3.12 -7.16
CA ILE A 96 -5.43 3.83 -7.37
C ILE A 96 -6.60 2.84 -7.30
N GLY A 97 -6.46 1.66 -7.92
CA GLY A 97 -7.46 0.60 -7.85
C GLY A 97 -7.74 0.15 -6.41
N SER A 98 -6.70 -0.03 -5.60
CA SER A 98 -6.84 -0.35 -4.18
C SER A 98 -7.60 0.75 -3.41
N LEU A 99 -7.24 2.02 -3.63
CA LEU A 99 -7.90 3.16 -3.00
C LEU A 99 -9.38 3.24 -3.38
N LEU A 100 -9.71 3.03 -4.64
CA LEU A 100 -11.09 3.02 -5.12
C LEU A 100 -11.89 1.90 -4.45
N LEU A 101 -11.34 0.69 -4.34
CA LEU A 101 -12.01 -0.41 -3.65
C LEU A 101 -12.19 -0.15 -2.14
N CYS A 102 -11.24 0.55 -1.49
CA CYS A 102 -11.42 1.01 -0.11
C CYS A 102 -12.62 1.95 0.03
N VAL A 103 -12.77 2.91 -0.88
CA VAL A 103 -13.91 3.84 -0.86
C VAL A 103 -15.24 3.09 -1.10
N VAL A 104 -15.25 2.16 -2.06
CA VAL A 104 -16.43 1.32 -2.32
C VAL A 104 -16.78 0.48 -1.09
N SER A 105 -15.79 -0.09 -0.41
CA SER A 105 -16.02 -0.88 0.81
C SER A 105 -16.62 -0.02 1.93
N MET A 106 -16.16 1.22 2.13
CA MET A 106 -16.76 2.15 3.10
C MET A 106 -18.20 2.48 2.75
N PHE A 107 -18.50 2.69 1.47
CA PHE A 107 -19.85 2.95 1.00
C PHE A 107 -20.78 1.75 1.23
N LEU A 108 -20.32 0.53 0.96
CA LEU A 108 -21.07 -0.69 1.22
C LEU A 108 -21.33 -0.93 2.72
N MET A 109 -20.38 -0.57 3.59
CA MET A 109 -20.63 -0.57 5.04
C MET A 109 -21.73 0.41 5.43
N TYR A 110 -21.74 1.60 4.85
CA TYR A 110 -22.76 2.61 5.12
C TYR A 110 -24.18 2.14 4.76
N ILE A 111 -24.34 1.39 3.67
CA ILE A 111 -25.62 0.81 3.25
C ILE A 111 -25.90 -0.57 3.87
N GLN A 112 -25.15 -0.97 4.90
CA GLN A 112 -25.34 -2.19 5.70
C GLN A 112 -25.06 -3.53 4.97
N PHE A 113 -24.37 -3.52 3.83
CA PHE A 113 -23.94 -4.75 3.13
C PHE A 113 -22.60 -5.26 3.65
N TYR A 114 -22.54 -5.68 4.92
CA TYR A 114 -21.30 -6.05 5.60
C TYR A 114 -20.50 -7.16 4.92
N LEU A 115 -21.13 -8.26 4.53
CA LEU A 115 -20.43 -9.40 3.93
C LEU A 115 -19.69 -9.02 2.64
N ILE A 116 -20.35 -8.29 1.75
CA ILE A 116 -19.77 -7.85 0.48
C ILE A 116 -18.65 -6.84 0.73
N SER A 117 -18.85 -5.93 1.68
CA SER A 117 -17.84 -4.93 2.06
C SER A 117 -16.54 -5.57 2.53
N VAL A 118 -16.59 -6.62 3.37
CA VAL A 118 -15.40 -7.34 3.86
C VAL A 118 -14.62 -7.98 2.72
N TYR A 119 -15.28 -8.61 1.77
CA TYR A 119 -14.61 -9.21 0.60
C TYR A 119 -13.95 -8.15 -0.30
N ILE A 120 -14.64 -7.05 -0.56
CA ILE A 120 -14.10 -5.93 -1.37
C ILE A 120 -12.92 -5.28 -0.66
N PHE A 121 -12.99 -5.11 0.66
CA PHE A 121 -11.88 -4.61 1.45
C PHE A 121 -10.67 -5.56 1.40
N GLY A 122 -10.89 -6.88 1.52
CA GLY A 122 -9.84 -7.88 1.34
C GLY A 122 -9.18 -7.80 -0.04
N LEU A 123 -9.96 -7.61 -1.10
CA LEU A 123 -9.43 -7.41 -2.46
C LEU A 123 -8.62 -6.12 -2.57
N ALA A 124 -9.05 -5.03 -1.94
CA ALA A 124 -8.30 -3.79 -1.88
C ALA A 124 -6.92 -3.97 -1.23
N LEU A 125 -6.85 -4.73 -0.12
CA LEU A 125 -5.59 -5.06 0.54
C LEU A 125 -4.66 -5.89 -0.36
N VAL A 126 -5.17 -6.88 -1.08
CA VAL A 126 -4.37 -7.68 -2.03
C VAL A 126 -3.78 -6.78 -3.13
N LEU A 127 -4.58 -5.89 -3.72
CA LEU A 127 -4.08 -4.93 -4.71
C LEU A 127 -3.02 -3.99 -4.14
N LEU A 128 -3.17 -3.55 -2.89
CA LEU A 128 -2.18 -2.74 -2.22
C LEU A 128 -0.85 -3.49 -2.05
N ILE A 129 -0.90 -4.75 -1.61
CA ILE A 129 0.29 -5.60 -1.47
C ILE A 129 1.00 -5.76 -2.82
N ILE A 130 0.26 -5.99 -3.90
CA ILE A 130 0.82 -6.11 -5.26
C ILE A 130 1.50 -4.78 -5.66
N SER A 131 0.85 -3.65 -5.44
CA SER A 131 1.41 -2.31 -5.74
C SER A 131 2.72 -2.06 -4.99
N LEU A 132 2.75 -2.37 -3.68
CA LEU A 132 3.96 -2.25 -2.86
C LEU A 132 5.06 -3.22 -3.31
N GLY A 133 4.72 -4.45 -3.67
CA GLY A 133 5.66 -5.44 -4.21
C GLY A 133 6.34 -4.97 -5.50
N ILE A 134 5.56 -4.39 -6.43
CA ILE A 134 6.10 -3.79 -7.66
C ILE A 134 7.01 -2.60 -7.30
N SER A 135 6.66 -1.78 -6.31
CA SER A 135 7.47 -0.66 -5.84
C SER A 135 8.83 -1.11 -5.30
N VAL A 136 8.86 -2.14 -4.47
CA VAL A 136 10.11 -2.73 -3.95
C VAL A 136 10.99 -3.24 -5.09
N ARG A 137 10.40 -3.94 -6.05
CA ARG A 137 11.12 -4.45 -7.23
C ARG A 137 11.72 -3.31 -8.06
N GLU A 138 10.98 -2.22 -8.26
CA GLU A 138 11.46 -1.05 -9.01
C GLU A 138 12.65 -0.40 -8.31
N ILE A 139 12.57 -0.21 -6.98
CA ILE A 139 13.66 0.35 -6.17
C ILE A 139 14.91 -0.52 -6.29
N TYR A 140 14.77 -1.84 -6.16
CA TYR A 140 15.89 -2.77 -6.27
C TYR A 140 16.60 -2.70 -7.63
N ILE A 141 15.83 -2.64 -8.72
CA ILE A 141 16.38 -2.49 -10.09
C ILE A 141 17.08 -1.13 -10.24
N SER A 142 16.52 -0.07 -9.67
CA SER A 142 17.07 1.28 -9.74
C SER A 142 18.40 1.40 -9.00
N VAL A 143 18.50 0.85 -7.80
CA VAL A 143 19.73 0.85 -6.99
C VAL A 143 20.83 0.05 -7.68
N LYS A 144 20.53 -1.17 -8.15
CA LYS A 144 21.49 -2.00 -8.88
C LYS A 144 22.03 -1.35 -10.15
N ALA A 145 21.21 -0.64 -10.88
CA ALA A 145 21.65 0.09 -12.08
C ALA A 145 22.56 1.27 -11.74
N LEU A 146 22.32 1.95 -10.60
CA LEU A 146 23.19 3.03 -10.13
C LEU A 146 24.55 2.50 -9.68
N GLU A 147 24.56 1.38 -8.98
CA GLU A 147 25.78 0.74 -8.51
C GLU A 147 26.71 0.30 -9.65
N LEU A 148 26.12 -0.26 -10.73
CA LEU A 148 26.87 -0.59 -11.96
C LEU A 148 27.46 0.63 -12.63
N HIS A 149 26.75 1.77 -12.65
CA HIS A 149 27.26 3.02 -13.25
C HIS A 149 28.41 3.62 -12.43
N LEU A 150 28.36 3.52 -11.10
CA LEU A 150 29.43 4.01 -10.22
C LEU A 150 30.67 3.16 -10.33
N SER A 151 30.55 1.85 -10.43
CA SER A 151 31.70 0.93 -10.59
C SER A 151 32.43 1.11 -11.93
N ASP A 152 31.73 1.55 -12.97
CA ASP A 152 32.30 1.82 -14.31
C ASP A 152 33.06 3.15 -14.36
N MET A 153 32.81 4.07 -13.40
CA MET A 153 33.55 5.34 -13.28
C MET A 153 34.80 5.24 -12.40
N ASP A 154 34.89 4.20 -11.55
CA ASP A 154 36.06 3.95 -10.67
C ASP A 154 37.14 3.08 -11.34
N SER A 155 36.92 2.58 -12.53
CA SER A 155 37.85 1.78 -13.32
C SER A 155 38.47 2.59 -14.46
#